data_314b6d77756ccc652113b40263bb338f
#
_entry.id   314b6d77756ccc652113b40263bb338f
#
_cell.length_a   1.000
_cell.length_b   1.000
_cell.length_c   1.000
_cell.angle_alpha   90.00
_cell.angle_beta   90.00
_cell.angle_gamma   90.00
#
_symmetry.space_group_name_H-M   'P 1'
#
loop_
_entity.id
_entity.type
_entity.pdbx_description
1 polymer ?
#
loop_
_entity_poly.entity_id
_entity_poly.type
_entity_poly.pdbx_seq_one_letter_code
_entity_poly.pdbx_strand_id
1 'polypeptide(L)'
;VPVQAGESEVDVDGYSTLAAEEPGVREVTALLPGAVLCGRVTVSGEKAVSGAAGEFVYGFGRGQIDRVEASGGRLVCIGTVTVVVFLHGEEWVVEGCALPLRYVANGVTLQAGDPIPLIHVTICDVSCRMDGEALRITTEAAIDGIVCAQSPQTLLSTLTAAAPLPPKKPHVTICVPAPGESAWDIRKSHRAGDVLEMGGRYVIAE
;
A
#
# COMPACT_ATOMS: atom_id res chain seq x y z
N VAL A 1 7.84 -9.02 9.64
CA VAL A 1 6.78 -10.04 9.52
C VAL A 1 5.90 -9.59 8.38
N PRO A 2 5.83 -10.31 7.25
CA PRO A 2 4.93 -9.96 6.18
C PRO A 2 3.49 -10.10 6.70
N VAL A 3 2.78 -9.00 6.78
CA VAL A 3 1.33 -9.03 6.94
C VAL A 3 0.77 -9.48 5.60
N GLN A 4 0.38 -10.73 5.50
CA GLN A 4 -0.47 -11.19 4.42
C GLN A 4 -1.83 -10.50 4.61
N ALA A 5 -2.06 -9.43 3.87
CA ALA A 5 -3.40 -8.90 3.69
C ALA A 5 -4.17 -9.98 2.91
N GLY A 6 -5.03 -10.69 3.61
CA GLY A 6 -6.00 -11.57 2.95
C GLY A 6 -6.95 -10.68 2.17
N GLU A 7 -6.97 -10.83 0.86
CA GLU A 7 -7.99 -10.25 0.02
C GLU A 7 -9.32 -10.93 0.30
N SER A 8 -10.14 -10.27 1.10
CA SER A 8 -11.58 -10.39 0.97
C SER A 8 -12.13 -8.99 1.06
N GLU A 9 -12.24 -8.35 -0.07
CA GLU A 9 -13.06 -7.17 -0.22
C GLU A 9 -14.51 -7.66 -0.11
N VAL A 10 -15.06 -7.57 1.09
CA VAL A 10 -16.49 -7.78 1.29
C VAL A 10 -17.15 -6.45 1.05
N ASP A 11 -17.61 -6.26 -0.17
CA ASP A 11 -18.45 -5.12 -0.52
C ASP A 11 -19.83 -5.36 0.07
N VAL A 12 -20.11 -4.69 1.20
CA VAL A 12 -21.45 -4.75 1.80
C VAL A 12 -22.34 -3.77 1.07
N ASP A 13 -22.97 -4.23 0.00
CA ASP A 13 -23.92 -3.45 -0.80
C ASP A 13 -25.33 -3.41 -0.20
N GLY A 14 -25.58 -4.21 0.82
CA GLY A 14 -26.85 -4.24 1.51
C GLY A 14 -26.89 -5.21 2.69
N TYR A 15 -27.89 -5.03 3.52
CA TYR A 15 -28.23 -5.91 4.64
C TYR A 15 -29.74 -6.03 4.77
N SER A 16 -30.18 -7.11 5.39
CA SER A 16 -31.61 -7.33 5.68
C SER A 16 -31.76 -7.81 7.11
N THR A 17 -32.60 -7.14 7.86
CA THR A 17 -32.94 -7.50 9.23
C THR A 17 -34.46 -7.50 9.42
N LEU A 18 -34.93 -8.14 10.48
CA LEU A 18 -36.35 -8.09 10.89
C LEU A 18 -36.75 -6.76 11.53
N ALA A 19 -35.78 -5.88 11.81
CA ALA A 19 -35.99 -4.55 12.33
C ALA A 19 -35.72 -3.50 11.24
N ALA A 20 -36.38 -2.35 11.34
CA ALA A 20 -35.98 -1.20 10.55
C ALA A 20 -34.69 -0.65 11.15
N GLU A 21 -33.62 -0.73 10.40
CA GLU A 21 -32.30 -0.23 10.79
C GLU A 21 -31.82 0.80 9.80
N GLU A 22 -31.20 1.83 10.30
CA GLU A 22 -30.55 2.85 9.49
C GLU A 22 -29.04 2.65 9.55
N PRO A 23 -28.38 2.43 8.39
CA PRO A 23 -26.94 2.31 8.35
C PRO A 23 -26.30 3.68 8.53
N GLY A 24 -25.45 3.80 9.50
CA GLY A 24 -24.51 4.91 9.57
C GLY A 24 -23.29 4.57 8.74
N VAL A 25 -23.04 5.31 7.69
CA VAL A 25 -21.85 5.16 6.84
C VAL A 25 -20.81 6.23 7.19
N ARG A 26 -19.54 5.86 7.10
CA ARG A 26 -18.43 6.77 7.30
C ARG A 26 -17.44 6.63 6.15
N GLU A 27 -17.08 7.75 5.56
CA GLU A 27 -15.96 7.78 4.63
C GLU A 27 -14.63 7.73 5.39
N VAL A 28 -13.77 6.85 4.96
CA VAL A 28 -12.39 6.72 5.44
C VAL A 28 -11.44 6.70 4.26
N THR A 29 -10.25 7.22 4.46
CA THR A 29 -9.18 7.07 3.48
C THR A 29 -8.40 5.82 3.80
N ALA A 30 -8.50 4.81 2.96
CA ALA A 30 -7.71 3.59 3.06
C ALA A 30 -6.42 3.71 2.26
N LEU A 31 -5.36 3.06 2.75
CA LEU A 31 -4.13 2.85 2.01
C LEU A 31 -4.23 1.49 1.33
N LEU A 32 -4.38 1.50 0.00
CA LEU A 32 -4.40 0.29 -0.79
C LEU A 32 -2.98 -0.05 -1.27
N PRO A 33 -2.48 -1.25 -1.02
CA PRO A 33 -1.19 -1.67 -1.54
C PRO A 33 -1.26 -1.73 -3.07
N GLY A 34 -0.34 -1.02 -3.72
CA GLY A 34 -0.27 -0.94 -5.18
C GLY A 34 0.91 -1.73 -5.75
N ALA A 35 2.13 -1.38 -5.39
CA ALA A 35 3.32 -1.99 -5.95
C ALA A 35 4.28 -2.44 -4.86
N VAL A 36 4.78 -3.66 -4.99
CA VAL A 36 5.91 -4.16 -4.19
C VAL A 36 7.20 -3.84 -4.94
N LEU A 37 8.14 -3.21 -4.23
CA LEU A 37 9.47 -2.92 -4.75
C LEU A 37 10.47 -3.85 -4.08
N CYS A 38 11.33 -4.44 -4.90
CA CYS A 38 12.47 -5.21 -4.45
C CYS A 38 13.54 -5.09 -5.53
N GLY A 39 14.64 -4.40 -5.23
CA GLY A 39 15.68 -4.20 -6.21
C GLY A 39 16.96 -3.63 -5.63
N ARG A 40 17.95 -3.51 -6.49
CA ARG A 40 19.24 -2.93 -6.16
C ARG A 40 19.61 -1.83 -7.15
N VAL A 41 20.34 -0.85 -6.68
CA VAL A 41 20.86 0.25 -7.47
C VAL A 41 22.26 0.60 -7.01
N THR A 42 23.14 0.83 -7.97
CA THR A 42 24.46 1.38 -7.71
C THR A 42 24.40 2.90 -7.82
N VAL A 43 24.85 3.58 -6.79
CA VAL A 43 24.93 5.03 -6.73
C VAL A 43 26.40 5.43 -6.60
N SER A 44 26.82 6.41 -7.37
CA SER A 44 28.20 6.90 -7.32
C SER A 44 28.25 8.41 -7.39
N GLY A 45 29.31 8.97 -6.86
CA GLY A 45 29.60 10.38 -6.91
C GLY A 45 31.04 10.68 -6.55
N GLU A 46 31.41 11.92 -6.69
CA GLU A 46 32.76 12.42 -6.45
C GLU A 46 32.74 13.56 -5.41
N LYS A 47 33.73 13.59 -4.59
CA LYS A 47 33.95 14.64 -3.62
C LYS A 47 35.41 15.09 -3.63
N ALA A 48 35.65 16.37 -3.77
CA ALA A 48 36.98 16.91 -3.61
C ALA A 48 37.43 16.75 -2.16
N VAL A 49 38.67 16.30 -1.97
CA VAL A 49 39.30 16.12 -0.66
C VAL A 49 40.54 16.98 -0.61
N SER A 50 40.67 17.79 0.43
CA SER A 50 41.86 18.62 0.67
C SER A 50 42.92 17.83 1.42
N GLY A 51 44.04 17.57 0.79
CA GLY A 51 45.18 16.88 1.38
C GLY A 51 45.40 15.45 0.89
N ALA A 52 46.44 14.77 1.37
CA ALA A 52 46.71 13.37 1.10
C ALA A 52 45.67 12.50 1.83
N ALA A 53 44.55 12.25 1.18
CA ALA A 53 43.58 11.27 1.68
C ALA A 53 44.23 9.89 1.61
N GLY A 54 44.32 9.19 2.73
CA GLY A 54 44.87 7.85 2.81
C GLY A 54 44.06 6.78 2.06
N GLU A 55 44.32 5.53 2.38
CA GLU A 55 43.56 4.41 1.83
C GLU A 55 42.19 4.27 2.48
N PHE A 56 41.23 3.80 1.71
CA PHE A 56 39.88 3.49 2.22
C PHE A 56 39.96 2.28 3.16
N VAL A 57 39.42 2.45 4.37
CA VAL A 57 39.37 1.39 5.37
C VAL A 57 37.94 0.86 5.53
N TYR A 58 36.97 1.77 5.68
CA TYR A 58 35.61 1.41 5.95
C TYR A 58 34.63 2.53 5.54
N GLY A 59 33.42 2.15 5.19
CA GLY A 59 32.35 3.10 4.93
C GLY A 59 31.00 2.53 5.32
N PHE A 60 30.09 3.39 5.68
CA PHE A 60 28.68 3.07 5.89
C PHE A 60 27.80 4.19 5.34
N GLY A 61 26.54 3.88 5.15
CA GLY A 61 25.61 4.85 4.62
C GLY A 61 24.19 4.64 5.08
N ARG A 62 23.38 5.67 4.82
CA ARG A 62 21.94 5.65 5.01
C ARG A 62 21.28 6.20 3.76
N GLY A 63 20.29 5.47 3.25
CA GLY A 63 19.44 5.92 2.14
C GLY A 63 18.06 6.34 2.61
N GLN A 64 17.49 7.28 1.91
CA GLN A 64 16.08 7.68 2.07
C GLN A 64 15.47 7.96 0.70
N ILE A 65 14.17 7.70 0.57
CA ILE A 65 13.38 8.11 -0.58
C ILE A 65 12.65 9.40 -0.20
N ASP A 66 12.85 10.44 -0.99
CA ASP A 66 12.25 11.76 -0.76
C ASP A 66 10.90 11.88 -1.47
N ARG A 67 10.79 11.26 -2.66
CA ARG A 67 9.54 11.25 -3.45
C ARG A 67 9.46 10.06 -4.39
N VAL A 68 8.23 9.73 -4.77
CA VAL A 68 7.91 8.71 -5.76
C VAL A 68 7.03 9.32 -6.83
N GLU A 69 7.39 9.08 -8.08
CA GLU A 69 6.66 9.53 -9.26
C GLU A 69 6.16 8.30 -10.03
N ALA A 70 4.86 8.26 -10.32
CA ALA A 70 4.25 7.18 -11.09
C ALA A 70 3.74 7.73 -12.42
N SER A 71 4.18 7.15 -13.54
CA SER A 71 3.72 7.53 -14.87
C SER A 71 3.94 6.41 -15.88
N GLY A 72 2.92 6.12 -16.69
CA GLY A 72 3.04 5.20 -17.83
C GLY A 72 3.49 3.79 -17.47
N GLY A 73 3.05 3.22 -16.35
CA GLY A 73 3.48 1.89 -15.89
C GLY A 73 4.90 1.85 -15.32
N ARG A 74 5.45 3.01 -14.99
CA ARG A 74 6.77 3.17 -14.38
C ARG A 74 6.63 3.86 -13.04
N LEU A 75 7.42 3.40 -12.08
CA LEU A 75 7.59 4.03 -10.79
C LEU A 75 9.04 4.50 -10.66
N VAL A 76 9.22 5.77 -10.39
CA VAL A 76 10.53 6.39 -10.19
C VAL A 76 10.65 6.83 -8.76
N CYS A 77 11.54 6.19 -8.00
CA CYS A 77 11.89 6.59 -6.64
C CYS A 77 13.10 7.52 -6.69
N ILE A 78 12.96 8.68 -6.13
CA ILE A 78 14.00 9.71 -6.06
C ILE A 78 14.33 9.95 -4.60
N GLY A 79 15.63 9.99 -4.28
CA GLY A 79 16.07 10.14 -2.91
C GLY A 79 17.55 10.48 -2.80
N THR A 80 18.07 10.24 -1.63
CA THR A 80 19.46 10.56 -1.28
C THR A 80 20.07 9.41 -0.50
N VAL A 81 21.32 9.09 -0.83
CA VAL A 81 22.18 8.22 -0.03
C VAL A 81 23.26 9.08 0.62
N THR A 82 23.28 9.14 1.92
CA THR A 82 24.35 9.77 2.69
C THR A 82 25.35 8.69 3.08
N VAL A 83 26.60 8.87 2.69
CA VAL A 83 27.70 7.94 2.94
C VAL A 83 28.75 8.63 3.79
N VAL A 84 29.29 7.90 4.75
CA VAL A 84 30.47 8.30 5.53
C VAL A 84 31.57 7.29 5.28
N VAL A 85 32.73 7.74 4.94
CA VAL A 85 33.93 6.92 4.66
C VAL A 85 35.07 7.29 5.60
N PHE A 86 35.81 6.28 6.01
CA PHE A 86 37.02 6.40 6.83
C PHE A 86 38.20 6.05 5.97
N LEU A 87 39.14 6.98 5.94
CA LEU A 87 40.39 6.88 5.21
C LEU A 87 41.52 6.90 6.22
N HIS A 88 42.57 6.14 5.97
CA HIS A 88 43.77 6.10 6.82
C HIS A 88 45.02 6.36 5.98
N GLY A 89 45.72 7.42 6.33
CA GLY A 89 47.06 7.77 5.81
C GLY A 89 48.00 8.00 6.98
N GLU A 90 48.63 9.14 7.03
CA GLU A 90 49.38 9.56 8.22
C GLU A 90 48.43 9.80 9.39
N GLU A 91 47.25 10.31 9.10
CA GLU A 91 46.14 10.51 10.06
C GLU A 91 44.84 9.89 9.55
N TRP A 92 43.87 9.75 10.46
CA TRP A 92 42.54 9.35 10.11
C TRP A 92 41.76 10.54 9.53
N VAL A 93 41.12 10.30 8.39
CA VAL A 93 40.25 11.26 7.75
C VAL A 93 38.87 10.66 7.64
N VAL A 94 37.85 11.43 8.02
CA VAL A 94 36.43 11.05 7.93
C VAL A 94 35.74 11.99 6.96
N GLU A 95 35.19 11.43 5.90
CA GLU A 95 34.53 12.20 4.86
C GLU A 95 33.08 11.77 4.69
N GLY A 96 32.17 12.73 4.63
CA GLY A 96 30.73 12.52 4.35
C GLY A 96 30.37 13.03 2.97
N CYS A 97 29.52 12.29 2.27
CA CYS A 97 29.01 12.65 0.95
C CYS A 97 27.52 12.30 0.82
N ALA A 98 26.77 13.18 0.18
CA ALA A 98 25.38 12.91 -0.21
C ALA A 98 25.32 12.61 -1.71
N LEU A 99 24.81 11.44 -2.06
CA LEU A 99 24.72 10.93 -3.41
C LEU A 99 23.26 10.89 -3.88
N PRO A 100 22.94 11.35 -5.08
CA PRO A 100 21.58 11.29 -5.59
C PRO A 100 21.18 9.85 -5.88
N LEU A 101 20.08 9.41 -5.29
CA LEU A 101 19.48 8.10 -5.53
C LEU A 101 18.36 8.22 -6.54
N ARG A 102 18.38 7.37 -7.56
CA ARG A 102 17.30 7.21 -8.51
C ARG A 102 17.11 5.74 -8.84
N TYR A 103 15.95 5.21 -8.48
CA TYR A 103 15.55 3.84 -8.78
C TYR A 103 14.30 3.82 -9.67
N VAL A 104 14.25 2.94 -10.66
CA VAL A 104 13.13 2.83 -11.60
C VAL A 104 12.62 1.39 -11.60
N ALA A 105 11.36 1.22 -11.21
CA ALA A 105 10.62 -0.01 -11.37
C ALA A 105 9.68 0.10 -12.58
N ASN A 106 9.65 -0.94 -13.43
CA ASN A 106 8.79 -1.01 -14.59
C ASN A 106 7.68 -2.04 -14.37
N GLY A 107 6.59 -1.93 -15.14
CA GLY A 107 5.46 -2.85 -15.06
C GLY A 107 4.62 -2.66 -13.79
N VAL A 108 4.68 -1.47 -13.21
CA VAL A 108 3.95 -1.14 -11.98
C VAL A 108 2.59 -0.54 -12.34
N THR A 109 1.54 -1.12 -11.79
CA THR A 109 0.19 -0.56 -11.87
C THR A 109 -0.17 -0.03 -10.49
N LEU A 110 -0.36 1.28 -10.38
CA LEU A 110 -0.93 1.92 -9.19
C LEU A 110 -2.38 2.28 -9.48
N GLN A 111 -3.22 2.13 -8.48
CA GLN A 111 -4.57 2.68 -8.51
C GLN A 111 -4.50 4.21 -8.54
N ALA A 112 -5.59 4.85 -8.95
CA ALA A 112 -5.65 6.31 -8.98
C ALA A 112 -5.45 6.89 -7.58
N GLY A 113 -4.58 7.88 -7.48
CA GLY A 113 -4.25 8.57 -6.22
C GLY A 113 -2.77 8.90 -6.11
N ASP A 114 -2.42 9.72 -5.13
CA ASP A 114 -1.03 10.06 -4.86
C ASP A 114 -0.29 8.87 -4.25
N PRO A 115 0.86 8.50 -4.80
CA PRO A 115 1.64 7.37 -4.29
C PRO A 115 2.23 7.68 -2.91
N ILE A 116 1.96 6.81 -1.95
CA ILE A 116 2.55 6.87 -0.62
C ILE A 116 3.62 5.78 -0.50
N PRO A 117 4.90 6.16 -0.42
CA PRO A 117 5.98 5.21 -0.31
C PRO A 117 6.15 4.72 1.14
N LEU A 118 6.13 3.41 1.32
CA LEU A 118 6.57 2.71 2.51
C LEU A 118 7.82 1.91 2.13
N ILE A 119 8.90 2.63 1.84
CA ILE A 119 10.12 2.09 1.23
C ILE A 119 11.27 2.20 2.22
N HIS A 120 12.03 1.12 2.32
CA HIS A 120 13.27 1.05 3.05
C HIS A 120 14.46 0.99 2.08
N VAL A 121 15.53 1.71 2.39
CA VAL A 121 16.77 1.70 1.62
C VAL A 121 17.89 1.20 2.52
N THR A 122 18.44 0.05 2.19
CA THR A 122 19.56 -0.57 2.91
C THR A 122 20.84 -0.42 2.09
N ILE A 123 21.88 0.10 2.69
CA ILE A 123 23.19 0.16 2.07
C ILE A 123 23.89 -1.18 2.25
N CYS A 124 24.16 -1.86 1.12
CA CYS A 124 24.74 -3.20 1.11
C CYS A 124 26.27 -3.16 1.07
N ASP A 125 26.83 -2.21 0.34
CA ASP A 125 28.27 -2.06 0.16
C ASP A 125 28.64 -0.60 -0.03
N VAL A 126 29.81 -0.23 0.43
CA VAL A 126 30.43 1.08 0.21
C VAL A 126 31.89 0.85 -0.18
N SER A 127 32.25 1.37 -1.31
CA SER A 127 33.63 1.38 -1.79
C SER A 127 34.05 2.79 -2.19
N CYS A 128 35.30 3.10 -2.03
CA CYS A 128 35.81 4.35 -2.55
C CYS A 128 37.26 4.22 -3.02
N ARG A 129 37.64 5.13 -3.88
CA ARG A 129 39.01 5.24 -4.41
C ARG A 129 39.37 6.70 -4.65
N MET A 130 40.64 6.99 -4.54
CA MET A 130 41.18 8.27 -4.96
C MET A 130 41.28 8.31 -6.49
N ASP A 131 40.87 9.42 -7.08
CA ASP A 131 41.04 9.73 -8.49
C ASP A 131 41.57 11.17 -8.60
N GLY A 132 42.90 11.29 -8.56
CA GLY A 132 43.56 12.59 -8.38
C GLY A 132 43.27 13.21 -7.03
N GLU A 133 42.72 14.42 -7.03
CA GLU A 133 42.31 15.15 -5.81
C GLU A 133 40.82 14.89 -5.43
N ALA A 134 40.15 13.99 -6.13
CA ALA A 134 38.78 13.65 -5.85
C ALA A 134 38.64 12.23 -5.27
N LEU A 135 37.78 12.10 -4.29
CA LEU A 135 37.35 10.83 -3.74
C LEU A 135 36.14 10.37 -4.50
N ARG A 136 36.27 9.29 -5.27
CA ARG A 136 35.14 8.64 -5.95
C ARG A 136 34.52 7.60 -5.02
N ILE A 137 33.28 7.81 -4.66
CA ILE A 137 32.52 6.94 -3.77
C ILE A 137 31.50 6.17 -4.62
N THR A 138 31.41 4.85 -4.42
CA THR A 138 30.42 4.00 -5.03
C THR A 138 29.74 3.17 -3.94
N THR A 139 28.44 3.08 -3.98
CA THR A 139 27.65 2.30 -3.02
C THR A 139 26.57 1.49 -3.72
N GLU A 140 26.31 0.30 -3.21
CA GLU A 140 25.17 -0.52 -3.61
C GLU A 140 24.05 -0.38 -2.56
N ALA A 141 22.88 0.02 -3.01
CA ALA A 141 21.71 0.16 -2.17
C ALA A 141 20.61 -0.85 -2.59
N ALA A 142 20.10 -1.59 -1.64
CA ALA A 142 18.89 -2.39 -1.79
C ALA A 142 17.67 -1.54 -1.45
N ILE A 143 16.65 -1.65 -2.27
CA ILE A 143 15.38 -0.92 -2.13
C ILE A 143 14.26 -1.95 -1.99
N ASP A 144 13.62 -1.95 -0.83
CA ASP A 144 12.56 -2.87 -0.47
C ASP A 144 11.38 -2.10 0.10
N GLY A 145 10.16 -2.48 -0.29
CA GLY A 145 8.98 -1.84 0.27
C GLY A 145 7.74 -1.95 -0.59
N ILE A 146 6.77 -1.16 -0.20
CA ILE A 146 5.47 -1.10 -0.86
C ILE A 146 5.15 0.36 -1.18
N VAL A 147 4.59 0.60 -2.34
CA VAL A 147 3.96 1.87 -2.68
C VAL A 147 2.46 1.70 -2.63
N CYS A 148 1.81 2.44 -1.75
CA CYS A 148 0.37 2.44 -1.58
C CYS A 148 -0.27 3.60 -2.34
N ALA A 149 -1.55 3.47 -2.68
CA ALA A 149 -2.39 4.57 -3.13
C ALA A 149 -3.44 4.89 -2.07
N GLN A 150 -3.81 6.16 -1.95
CA GLN A 150 -4.95 6.55 -1.13
C GLN A 150 -6.24 6.30 -1.92
N SER A 151 -7.20 5.66 -1.29
CA SER A 151 -8.53 5.47 -1.86
C SER A 151 -9.60 5.80 -0.83
N PRO A 152 -10.59 6.64 -1.18
CA PRO A 152 -11.73 6.83 -0.33
C PRO A 152 -12.55 5.54 -0.30
N GLN A 153 -12.90 5.10 0.90
CA GLN A 153 -13.71 3.91 1.14
C GLN A 153 -14.89 4.29 2.02
N THR A 154 -16.04 3.75 1.70
CA THR A 154 -17.24 3.93 2.51
C THR A 154 -17.41 2.69 3.37
N LEU A 155 -17.32 2.87 4.68
CA LEU A 155 -17.48 1.78 5.64
C LEU A 155 -18.80 1.92 6.38
N LEU A 156 -19.48 0.80 6.59
CA LEU A 156 -20.59 0.72 7.54
C LEU A 156 -20.03 0.90 8.96
N SER A 157 -20.42 1.98 9.63
CA SER A 157 -19.91 2.32 10.97
C SER A 157 -20.85 1.95 12.09
N THR A 158 -22.13 2.06 11.86
CA THR A 158 -23.16 1.78 12.86
C THR A 158 -24.43 1.25 12.18
N LEU A 159 -25.16 0.41 12.91
CA LEU A 159 -26.54 0.05 12.61
C LEU A 159 -27.38 0.55 13.79
N THR A 160 -28.30 1.46 13.51
CA THR A 160 -29.17 2.02 14.54
C THR A 160 -30.61 1.57 14.27
N ALA A 161 -31.25 0.98 15.26
CA ALA A 161 -32.66 0.65 15.17
C ALA A 161 -33.46 1.94 15.05
N ALA A 162 -34.05 2.18 13.88
CA ALA A 162 -34.81 3.42 13.63
C ALA A 162 -36.20 3.42 14.29
N ALA A 163 -36.91 2.31 14.18
CA ALA A 163 -38.20 2.10 14.83
C ALA A 163 -38.57 0.61 14.87
N PRO A 164 -39.36 0.17 15.83
CA PRO A 164 -39.93 -1.15 15.77
C PRO A 164 -40.86 -1.25 14.55
N LEU A 165 -40.69 -2.31 13.74
CA LEU A 165 -41.57 -2.56 12.65
C LEU A 165 -43.00 -2.83 13.18
N PRO A 166 -44.05 -2.32 12.52
CA PRO A 166 -45.41 -2.67 12.88
C PRO A 166 -45.60 -4.18 12.80
N PRO A 167 -46.36 -4.77 13.72
CA PRO A 167 -46.61 -6.21 13.69
C PRO A 167 -47.24 -6.59 12.35
N LYS A 168 -46.58 -7.49 11.61
CA LYS A 168 -47.12 -8.02 10.37
C LYS A 168 -48.24 -8.98 10.69
N LYS A 169 -49.28 -8.96 9.86
CA LYS A 169 -50.34 -10.02 9.93
C LYS A 169 -49.71 -11.29 9.37
N PRO A 170 -49.96 -12.46 10.00
CA PRO A 170 -49.51 -13.74 9.46
C PRO A 170 -49.99 -13.93 8.04
N HIS A 171 -49.09 -14.07 7.09
CA HIS A 171 -49.42 -14.36 5.70
C HIS A 171 -48.26 -15.13 5.05
N VAL A 172 -48.61 -15.79 3.96
CA VAL A 172 -47.64 -16.50 3.13
C VAL A 172 -47.54 -15.78 1.81
N THR A 173 -46.34 -15.35 1.47
CA THR A 173 -46.05 -14.72 0.19
C THR A 173 -45.28 -15.69 -0.69
N ILE A 174 -45.75 -15.88 -1.93
CA ILE A 174 -45.07 -16.69 -2.94
C ILE A 174 -44.44 -15.74 -3.96
N CYS A 175 -43.14 -15.74 -4.05
CA CYS A 175 -42.38 -14.91 -4.98
C CYS A 175 -41.88 -15.76 -6.16
N VAL A 176 -41.97 -15.20 -7.36
CA VAL A 176 -41.31 -15.75 -8.55
C VAL A 176 -40.08 -14.86 -8.81
N PRO A 177 -38.87 -15.40 -8.69
CA PRO A 177 -37.66 -14.59 -8.85
C PRO A 177 -37.53 -14.09 -10.29
N ALA A 178 -37.02 -12.90 -10.45
CA ALA A 178 -36.57 -12.42 -11.74
C ALA A 178 -35.27 -13.15 -12.17
N PRO A 179 -34.92 -13.15 -13.46
CA PRO A 179 -33.70 -13.76 -13.93
C PRO A 179 -32.48 -13.17 -13.22
N GLY A 180 -31.70 -14.01 -12.51
CA GLY A 180 -30.55 -13.62 -11.75
C GLY A 180 -30.82 -13.20 -10.30
N GLU A 181 -32.07 -13.13 -9.87
CA GLU A 181 -32.42 -12.79 -8.49
C GLU A 181 -32.22 -14.00 -7.56
N SER A 182 -31.56 -13.79 -6.48
CA SER A 182 -31.21 -14.82 -5.48
C SER A 182 -32.19 -14.84 -4.31
N ALA A 183 -32.09 -15.89 -3.48
CA ALA A 183 -32.83 -15.95 -2.21
C ALA A 183 -32.53 -14.78 -1.29
N TRP A 184 -31.30 -14.25 -1.36
CA TRP A 184 -30.88 -13.07 -0.62
C TRP A 184 -31.63 -11.82 -1.06
N ASP A 185 -31.76 -11.61 -2.37
CA ASP A 185 -32.45 -10.44 -2.92
C ASP A 185 -33.94 -10.46 -2.53
N ILE A 186 -34.57 -11.63 -2.58
CA ILE A 186 -35.96 -11.83 -2.13
C ILE A 186 -36.07 -11.54 -0.62
N ARG A 187 -35.16 -12.07 0.18
CA ARG A 187 -35.15 -11.81 1.63
C ARG A 187 -35.02 -10.33 1.95
N LYS A 188 -34.13 -9.62 1.25
CA LYS A 188 -33.89 -8.20 1.40
C LYS A 188 -35.14 -7.37 1.01
N SER A 189 -35.76 -7.67 -0.15
CA SER A 189 -36.91 -6.93 -0.66
C SER A 189 -38.16 -7.09 0.21
N HIS A 190 -38.35 -8.28 0.75
CA HIS A 190 -39.50 -8.60 1.60
C HIS A 190 -39.24 -8.44 3.10
N ARG A 191 -37.99 -8.13 3.52
CA ARG A 191 -37.55 -8.08 4.92
C ARG A 191 -37.95 -9.36 5.69
N ALA A 192 -37.73 -10.51 5.04
CA ALA A 192 -38.16 -11.81 5.58
C ALA A 192 -37.03 -12.46 6.40
N GLY A 193 -37.41 -13.15 7.48
CA GLY A 193 -36.46 -13.94 8.27
C GLY A 193 -36.02 -15.19 7.53
N ASP A 194 -36.99 -15.99 7.09
CA ASP A 194 -36.76 -17.24 6.38
C ASP A 194 -37.43 -17.23 5.01
N VAL A 195 -36.74 -17.77 4.03
CA VAL A 195 -37.21 -17.92 2.65
C VAL A 195 -36.95 -19.35 2.24
N LEU A 196 -38.00 -20.08 1.88
CA LEU A 196 -37.94 -21.45 1.41
C LEU A 196 -38.02 -21.51 -0.10
N GLU A 197 -37.09 -22.17 -0.75
CA GLU A 197 -37.14 -22.40 -2.18
C GLU A 197 -37.97 -23.69 -2.49
N MET A 198 -38.97 -23.56 -3.28
CA MET A 198 -39.85 -24.66 -3.69
C MET A 198 -40.17 -24.56 -5.20
N GLY A 199 -39.57 -25.46 -5.98
CA GLY A 199 -39.89 -25.58 -7.42
C GLY A 199 -39.61 -24.30 -8.23
N GLY A 200 -38.52 -23.61 -7.97
CA GLY A 200 -38.14 -22.37 -8.64
C GLY A 200 -38.92 -21.14 -8.20
N ARG A 201 -39.57 -21.23 -7.05
CA ARG A 201 -40.28 -20.13 -6.39
C ARG A 201 -39.80 -20.00 -4.97
N TYR A 202 -39.89 -18.82 -4.40
CA TYR A 202 -39.60 -18.57 -3.00
C TYR A 202 -40.86 -18.38 -2.19
N VAL A 203 -40.97 -19.11 -1.09
CA VAL A 203 -42.07 -19.02 -0.14
C VAL A 203 -41.61 -18.34 1.12
N ILE A 204 -42.26 -17.27 1.48
CA ILE A 204 -42.00 -16.47 2.66
C ILE A 204 -43.18 -16.67 3.60
N ALA A 205 -42.91 -17.22 4.79
CA ALA A 205 -43.91 -17.31 5.86
C ALA A 205 -43.58 -16.19 6.86
N GLU A 206 -44.52 -15.28 7.07
CA GLU A 206 -44.38 -14.17 8.02
C GLU A 206 -45.45 -14.25 9.12
#